data_3d9071ceb277e7551ff2d3be60265c8e
#
_entry.id   3d9071ceb277e7551ff2d3be60265c8e
#
_cell.length_a   1.000
_cell.length_b   1.000
_cell.length_c   1.000
_cell.angle_alpha   90.00
_cell.angle_beta   90.00
_cell.angle_gamma   90.00
#
_symmetry.space_group_name_H-M   'P 1'
#
loop_
_entity.id
_entity.type
_entity.pdbx_description
1 polymer ?
#
loop_
_entity_poly.entity_id
_entity_poly.type
_entity_poly.pdbx_seq_one_letter_code
_entity_poly.pdbx_strand_id
1 'polypeptide(L)'
;MDSDGNHLQGEGGDLQVPTDAARIVIDRDGAVYADNVYVDTVKITDFEDYNYLDLYGDNMYNAVDGATTKSSTATILQGFTEQSNVNVVDEMVSMITITRAYEAGQKMIKTQDSLLEQAVSSVGKV
;
A
#
# COMPACT_ATOMS: atom_id res chain seq x y z
N MET A 1 -7.22 -1.88 18.80
CA MET A 1 -5.76 -1.67 18.71
C MET A 1 -5.23 -2.75 17.80
N ASP A 2 -4.45 -2.38 16.79
CA ASP A 2 -3.78 -3.33 15.90
C ASP A 2 -2.50 -3.92 16.53
N SER A 3 -1.74 -4.74 15.77
CA SER A 3 -0.49 -5.35 16.24
C SER A 3 0.62 -4.33 16.54
N ASP A 4 0.54 -3.13 15.96
CA ASP A 4 1.54 -2.07 16.07
C ASP A 4 1.19 -1.04 17.15
N GLY A 5 0.03 -1.21 17.81
CA GLY A 5 -0.45 -0.38 18.89
C GLY A 5 -1.32 0.80 18.46
N ASN A 6 -1.71 0.87 17.17
CA ASN A 6 -2.60 1.93 16.69
C ASN A 6 -4.04 1.69 17.13
N HIS A 7 -4.71 2.76 17.51
CA HIS A 7 -6.10 2.70 17.96
C HIS A 7 -7.04 3.06 16.79
N LEU A 8 -8.13 2.32 16.67
CA LEU A 8 -9.21 2.70 15.77
C LEU A 8 -9.91 3.95 16.31
N GLN A 9 -10.07 4.95 15.46
CA GLN A 9 -10.71 6.21 15.82
C GLN A 9 -12.22 6.16 15.56
N GLY A 10 -12.98 6.58 16.56
CA GLY A 10 -14.38 6.91 16.42
C GLY A 10 -14.59 8.42 16.25
N GLU A 11 -15.84 8.84 16.12
CA GLU A 11 -16.19 10.27 16.10
C GLU A 11 -15.93 10.95 17.45
N GLY A 12 -16.04 10.20 18.55
CA GLY A 12 -15.77 10.66 19.91
C GLY A 12 -14.31 10.60 20.34
N GLY A 13 -13.41 10.07 19.51
CA GLY A 13 -12.00 9.84 19.83
C GLY A 13 -11.60 8.37 19.66
N ASP A 14 -10.69 7.87 20.48
CA ASP A 14 -10.32 6.45 20.45
C ASP A 14 -11.53 5.56 20.72
N LEU A 15 -11.84 4.67 19.79
CA LEU A 15 -12.96 3.76 19.91
C LEU A 15 -12.72 2.76 21.05
N GLN A 16 -13.54 2.81 22.08
CA GLN A 16 -13.47 1.92 23.22
C GLN A 16 -14.70 1.03 23.28
N VAL A 17 -14.46 -0.27 23.24
CA VAL A 17 -15.54 -1.26 23.37
C VAL A 17 -15.47 -1.89 24.75
N PRO A 18 -16.62 -2.06 25.46
CA PRO A 18 -16.63 -2.77 26.74
C PRO A 18 -16.02 -4.16 26.62
N THR A 19 -15.15 -4.51 27.54
CA THR A 19 -14.41 -5.80 27.51
C THR A 19 -15.31 -6.99 27.89
N ASP A 20 -16.46 -6.73 28.46
CA ASP A 20 -17.49 -7.71 28.84
C ASP A 20 -18.54 -7.93 27.75
N ALA A 21 -18.48 -7.20 26.65
CA ALA A 21 -19.40 -7.37 25.53
C ALA A 21 -19.26 -8.76 24.91
N ALA A 22 -20.37 -9.49 24.86
CA ALA A 22 -20.42 -10.83 24.27
C ALA A 22 -20.44 -10.77 22.73
N ARG A 23 -20.97 -9.68 22.17
CA ARG A 23 -21.09 -9.50 20.72
C ARG A 23 -20.83 -8.07 20.29
N ILE A 24 -19.94 -7.91 19.30
CA ILE A 24 -19.68 -6.63 18.66
C ILE A 24 -20.18 -6.69 17.21
N VAL A 25 -20.97 -5.71 16.81
CA VAL A 25 -21.48 -5.56 15.44
C VAL A 25 -21.14 -4.18 14.94
N ILE A 26 -20.58 -4.12 13.74
CA ILE A 26 -20.30 -2.88 13.03
C ILE A 26 -21.23 -2.83 11.81
N ASP A 27 -22.05 -1.79 11.72
CA ASP A 27 -22.94 -1.60 10.59
C ASP A 27 -22.19 -1.01 9.39
N ARG A 28 -22.83 -1.01 8.23
CA ARG A 28 -22.25 -0.51 6.96
C ARG A 28 -21.89 0.98 7.01
N ASP A 29 -22.62 1.74 7.79
CA ASP A 29 -22.38 3.17 8.01
C ASP A 29 -21.29 3.45 9.06
N GLY A 30 -20.69 2.40 9.63
CA GLY A 30 -19.64 2.50 10.63
C GLY A 30 -20.13 2.55 12.07
N ALA A 31 -21.43 2.49 12.35
CA ALA A 31 -21.96 2.47 13.70
C ALA A 31 -21.56 1.16 14.40
N VAL A 32 -20.98 1.28 15.59
CA VAL A 32 -20.48 0.18 16.41
C VAL A 32 -21.45 -0.09 17.55
N TYR A 33 -21.87 -1.33 17.67
CA TYR A 33 -22.77 -1.81 18.72
C TYR A 33 -22.08 -2.90 19.52
N ALA A 34 -22.15 -2.79 20.84
CA ALA A 34 -21.77 -3.82 21.80
C ALA A 34 -23.04 -4.35 22.47
N ASP A 35 -23.35 -5.63 22.30
CA ASP A 35 -24.58 -6.27 22.82
C ASP A 35 -25.88 -5.49 22.50
N ASN A 36 -25.97 -5.00 21.26
CA ASN A 36 -27.08 -4.17 20.74
C ASN A 36 -27.14 -2.74 21.33
N VAL A 37 -26.15 -2.32 22.11
CA VAL A 37 -26.07 -0.94 22.62
C VAL A 37 -25.08 -0.19 21.72
N TYR A 38 -25.49 0.97 21.22
CA TYR A 38 -24.61 1.85 20.44
C TYR A 38 -23.43 2.34 21.28
N VAL A 39 -22.23 2.25 20.75
CA VAL A 39 -21.00 2.66 21.43
C VAL A 39 -20.45 3.95 20.79
N ASP A 40 -20.15 3.90 19.48
CA ASP A 40 -19.60 5.02 18.73
C ASP A 40 -19.71 4.71 17.22
N THR A 41 -19.30 5.64 16.37
CA THR A 41 -19.18 5.44 14.91
C THR A 41 -17.72 5.50 14.50
N VAL A 42 -17.28 4.53 13.70
CA VAL A 42 -15.92 4.51 13.14
C VAL A 42 -15.70 5.74 12.27
N LYS A 43 -14.64 6.49 12.57
CA LYS A 43 -14.25 7.67 11.79
C LYS A 43 -13.61 7.24 10.49
N ILE A 44 -14.27 7.52 9.37
CA ILE A 44 -13.73 7.30 8.03
C ILE A 44 -13.36 8.64 7.44
N THR A 45 -12.08 8.81 7.09
CA THR A 45 -11.56 10.05 6.50
C THR A 45 -11.18 9.78 5.06
N ASP A 46 -11.66 10.62 4.15
CA ASP A 46 -11.25 10.62 2.74
C ASP A 46 -10.57 11.95 2.41
N PHE A 47 -9.81 12.01 1.31
CA PHE A 47 -9.03 13.16 0.91
C PHE A 47 -9.39 13.60 -0.51
N GLU A 48 -9.33 14.90 -0.76
CA GLU A 48 -9.60 15.46 -2.09
C GLU A 48 -8.50 15.10 -3.08
N ASP A 49 -7.24 15.08 -2.62
CA ASP A 49 -6.07 14.72 -3.42
C ASP A 49 -5.18 13.75 -2.64
N TYR A 50 -5.02 12.55 -3.19
CA TYR A 50 -4.20 11.49 -2.60
C TYR A 50 -2.69 11.70 -2.76
N ASN A 51 -2.23 12.68 -3.57
CA ASN A 51 -0.81 13.03 -3.67
C ASN A 51 -0.25 13.64 -2.37
N TYR A 52 -1.13 14.08 -1.47
CA TYR A 52 -0.76 14.56 -0.13
C TYR A 52 -0.76 13.45 0.93
N LEU A 53 -0.70 12.20 0.50
CA LEU A 53 -0.61 11.04 1.39
C LEU A 53 0.72 10.32 1.16
N ASP A 54 1.56 10.29 2.20
CA ASP A 54 2.79 9.52 2.21
C ASP A 54 2.54 8.12 2.80
N LEU A 55 3.12 7.10 2.17
CA LEU A 55 3.04 5.74 2.69
C LEU A 55 3.77 5.64 4.03
N TYR A 56 3.09 5.10 5.03
CA TYR A 56 3.63 4.86 6.35
C TYR A 56 3.49 3.38 6.73
N GLY A 57 4.61 2.70 6.87
CA GLY A 57 4.61 1.25 7.07
C GLY A 57 4.14 0.46 5.84
N ASP A 58 3.45 -0.65 6.08
CA ASP A 58 3.05 -1.56 4.99
C ASP A 58 1.73 -1.17 4.34
N ASN A 59 0.79 -0.59 5.10
CA ASN A 59 -0.60 -0.35 4.65
C ASN A 59 -1.25 0.91 5.25
N MET A 60 -0.47 1.79 5.85
CA MET A 60 -0.95 3.04 6.40
C MET A 60 -0.45 4.25 5.60
N TYR A 61 -1.11 5.39 5.79
CA TYR A 61 -0.75 6.64 5.14
C TYR A 61 -0.73 7.78 6.13
N ASN A 62 0.26 8.64 6.02
CA ASN A 62 0.32 9.91 6.73
C ASN A 62 -0.12 11.03 5.80
N ALA A 63 -1.00 11.89 6.28
CA ALA A 63 -1.33 13.12 5.59
C ALA A 63 -0.23 14.16 5.79
N VAL A 64 0.30 14.72 4.69
CA VAL A 64 1.28 15.81 4.72
C VAL A 64 0.60 17.17 4.67
N ASP A 65 1.37 18.21 4.92
CA ASP A 65 0.87 19.59 4.90
C ASP A 65 0.20 19.93 3.55
N GLY A 66 -1.01 20.43 3.62
CA GLY A 66 -1.84 20.74 2.44
C GLY A 66 -2.92 19.69 2.12
N ALA A 67 -2.93 18.55 2.82
CA ALA A 67 -3.98 17.54 2.68
C ALA A 67 -5.34 18.10 3.13
N THR A 68 -6.32 18.15 2.22
CA THR A 68 -7.71 18.52 2.50
C THR A 68 -8.56 17.26 2.63
N THR A 69 -9.33 17.19 3.71
CA THR A 69 -10.23 16.08 3.96
C THR A 69 -11.62 16.35 3.38
N LYS A 70 -12.27 15.31 2.88
CA LYS A 70 -13.68 15.33 2.45
C LYS A 70 -14.48 14.24 3.17
N SER A 71 -15.80 14.34 3.13
CA SER A 71 -16.69 13.30 3.66
C SER A 71 -16.50 12.02 2.87
N SER A 72 -16.25 10.93 3.57
CA SER A 72 -16.16 9.61 2.96
C SER A 72 -17.56 9.07 2.62
N THR A 73 -17.66 8.38 1.50
CA THR A 73 -18.83 7.58 1.09
C THR A 73 -18.56 6.09 1.19
N ALA A 74 -17.42 5.70 1.79
CA ALA A 74 -17.05 4.31 1.96
C ALA A 74 -18.00 3.58 2.91
N THR A 75 -18.21 2.29 2.65
CA THR A 75 -18.99 1.41 3.51
C THR A 75 -18.07 0.43 4.21
N ILE A 76 -18.41 0.11 5.49
CA ILE A 76 -17.67 -0.87 6.28
C ILE A 76 -18.31 -2.25 6.13
N LEU A 77 -17.47 -3.25 5.90
CA LEU A 77 -17.88 -4.65 5.86
C LEU A 77 -17.13 -5.42 6.95
N GLN A 78 -17.82 -5.70 8.05
CA GLN A 78 -17.26 -6.49 9.14
C GLN A 78 -16.99 -7.94 8.69
N GLY A 79 -15.83 -8.48 9.07
CA GLY A 79 -15.44 -9.86 8.76
C GLY A 79 -14.81 -10.05 7.38
N PHE A 80 -14.56 -8.97 6.64
CA PHE A 80 -13.87 -8.99 5.36
C PHE A 80 -12.50 -8.31 5.46
N THR A 81 -11.57 -8.79 4.69
CA THR A 81 -10.25 -8.15 4.50
C THR A 81 -10.15 -7.70 3.06
N GLU A 82 -9.76 -6.45 2.85
CA GLU A 82 -9.49 -5.97 1.51
C GLU A 82 -8.21 -6.62 0.98
N GLN A 83 -8.29 -7.20 -0.20
CA GLN A 83 -7.14 -7.77 -0.88
C GLN A 83 -6.57 -6.79 -1.89
N SER A 84 -5.25 -6.88 -2.12
CA SER A 84 -4.61 -6.12 -3.19
C SER A 84 -5.24 -6.46 -4.55
N ASN A 85 -5.53 -5.45 -5.35
CA ASN A 85 -5.95 -5.60 -6.74
C ASN A 85 -4.76 -5.82 -7.70
N VAL A 86 -3.54 -5.89 -7.18
CA VAL A 86 -2.34 -6.20 -7.96
C VAL A 86 -2.27 -7.72 -8.21
N ASN A 87 -2.20 -8.10 -9.48
CA ASN A 87 -1.98 -9.49 -9.86
C ASN A 87 -0.50 -9.84 -9.73
N VAL A 88 -0.16 -10.57 -8.67
CA VAL A 88 1.23 -10.96 -8.36
C VAL A 88 1.91 -11.70 -9.52
N VAL A 89 1.15 -12.49 -10.28
CA VAL A 89 1.68 -13.26 -11.43
C VAL A 89 2.09 -12.31 -12.57
N ASP A 90 1.26 -11.32 -12.89
CA ASP A 90 1.56 -10.34 -13.94
C ASP A 90 2.77 -9.47 -13.55
N GLU A 91 2.86 -9.08 -12.28
CA GLU A 91 4.01 -8.33 -11.78
C GLU A 91 5.32 -9.16 -11.80
N MET A 92 5.25 -10.46 -11.47
CA MET A 92 6.39 -11.35 -11.58
C MET A 92 6.85 -11.50 -13.04
N VAL A 93 5.92 -11.65 -13.98
CA VAL A 93 6.25 -11.72 -15.42
C VAL A 93 6.88 -10.42 -15.90
N SER A 94 6.34 -9.29 -15.48
CA SER A 94 6.89 -7.96 -15.79
C SER A 94 8.31 -7.82 -15.25
N MET A 95 8.56 -8.23 -14.01
CA MET A 95 9.88 -8.20 -13.38
C MET A 95 10.89 -9.09 -14.13
N ILE A 96 10.49 -10.32 -14.51
CA ILE A 96 11.33 -11.23 -15.30
C ILE A 96 11.68 -10.60 -16.65
N THR A 97 10.72 -9.97 -17.30
CA THR A 97 10.93 -9.32 -18.61
C THR A 97 11.92 -8.16 -18.50
N ILE A 98 11.79 -7.32 -17.48
CA ILE A 98 12.71 -6.20 -17.21
C ILE A 98 14.11 -6.72 -16.89
N THR A 99 14.22 -7.75 -16.06
CA THR A 99 15.52 -8.36 -15.72
C THR A 99 16.21 -8.90 -16.94
N ARG A 100 15.50 -9.63 -17.81
CA ARG A 100 16.05 -10.14 -19.08
C ARG A 100 16.49 -9.03 -20.04
N ALA A 101 15.72 -7.95 -20.12
CA ALA A 101 16.08 -6.80 -20.94
C ALA A 101 17.36 -6.12 -20.41
N TYR A 102 17.50 -6.00 -19.11
CA TYR A 102 18.70 -5.48 -18.46
C TYR A 102 19.92 -6.37 -18.71
N GLU A 103 19.77 -7.70 -18.54
CA GLU A 103 20.83 -8.68 -18.82
C GLU A 103 21.27 -8.66 -20.30
N ALA A 104 20.31 -8.53 -21.23
CA ALA A 104 20.62 -8.40 -22.66
C ALA A 104 21.40 -7.11 -22.95
N GLY A 105 21.02 -5.98 -22.33
CA GLY A 105 21.74 -4.72 -22.41
C GLY A 105 23.19 -4.83 -21.89
N GLN A 106 23.37 -5.44 -20.74
CA GLN A 106 24.69 -5.70 -20.15
C GLN A 106 25.57 -6.58 -21.06
N LYS A 107 24.98 -7.62 -21.64
CA LYS A 107 25.67 -8.50 -22.55
C LYS A 107 26.10 -7.78 -23.85
N MET A 108 25.23 -6.88 -24.33
CA MET A 108 25.58 -6.06 -25.53
C MET A 108 26.75 -5.13 -25.24
N ILE A 109 26.75 -4.46 -24.08
CA ILE A 109 27.87 -3.59 -23.67
C ILE A 109 29.18 -4.39 -23.59
N LYS A 110 29.18 -5.54 -22.93
CA LYS A 110 30.38 -6.41 -22.83
C LYS A 110 30.85 -6.88 -24.19
N THR A 111 29.93 -7.18 -25.11
CA THR A 111 30.30 -7.57 -26.49
C THR A 111 30.93 -6.41 -27.23
N GLN A 112 30.43 -5.18 -27.08
CA GLN A 112 31.02 -3.98 -27.67
C GLN A 112 32.42 -3.72 -27.10
N ASP A 113 32.59 -3.83 -25.77
CA ASP A 113 33.89 -3.66 -25.12
C ASP A 113 34.92 -4.67 -25.65
N SER A 114 34.55 -5.95 -25.81
CA SER A 114 35.42 -6.98 -26.33
C SER A 114 35.78 -6.76 -27.81
N LEU A 115 34.83 -6.25 -28.61
CA LEU A 115 35.08 -5.87 -30.00
C LEU A 115 36.04 -4.68 -30.12
N LEU A 116 35.89 -3.68 -29.26
CA LEU A 116 36.79 -2.53 -29.17
C LEU A 116 38.20 -2.96 -28.74
N GLU A 117 38.33 -3.84 -27.76
CA GLU A 117 39.60 -4.40 -27.32
C GLU A 117 40.30 -5.16 -28.45
N GLN A 118 39.56 -5.99 -29.21
CA GLN A 118 40.11 -6.66 -30.41
C GLN A 118 40.52 -5.69 -31.51
N ALA A 119 39.72 -4.66 -31.77
CA ALA A 119 40.02 -3.64 -32.76
C ALA A 119 41.31 -2.87 -32.40
N VAL A 120 41.42 -2.44 -31.14
CA VAL A 120 42.62 -1.72 -30.65
C VAL A 120 43.86 -2.61 -30.70
N SER A 121 43.71 -3.90 -30.27
CA SER A 121 44.84 -4.83 -30.30
C SER A 121 45.28 -5.20 -31.73
N SER A 122 44.39 -5.23 -32.71
CA SER A 122 44.72 -5.49 -34.11
C SER A 122 45.37 -4.29 -34.79
N VAL A 123 44.93 -3.07 -34.46
CA VAL A 123 45.57 -1.82 -35.00
C VAL A 123 46.91 -1.54 -34.34
N GLY A 124 47.08 -1.91 -33.04
CA GLY A 124 48.33 -1.72 -32.31
C GLY A 124 49.48 -2.69 -32.70
N LYS A 125 49.21 -3.67 -33.57
CA LYS A 125 50.22 -4.64 -34.09
C LYS A 125 50.77 -4.31 -35.46
N VAL A 126 50.52 -3.12 -35.93
CA VAL A 126 51.12 -2.64 -37.20
C VAL A 126 52.45 -1.97 -36.93
#